data_11296ab6b8cc3e75766030d44e8de2c4
#
_entry.id   11296ab6b8cc3e75766030d44e8de2c4
#
_cell.length_a   1.000
_cell.length_b   1.000
_cell.length_c   1.000
_cell.angle_alpha   90.00
_cell.angle_beta   90.00
_cell.angle_gamma   90.00
#
_symmetry.space_group_name_H-M   'P 1'
#
loop_
_entity.id
_entity.type
_entity.pdbx_description
1 polymer ?
#
loop_
_entity_poly.entity_id
_entity_poly.type
_entity_poly.pdbx_seq_one_letter_code
_entity_poly.pdbx_strand_id
1 'polypeptide(L)'
;MNTELLEALEILEKEKSISKDTLLEAIEQSLIQACKNHFGKADNVKVNINPETCDFGVYAEKTVVEEVEDPIVEISLANAKMIDSKYEVGDIVNIEIKSKEFGRIATQNAKNVILQKIREEERKVIYNQYYGKEKDVVTGIVQRNLGKNYSINLGKADAILTENEQVKGEVFRPTERIKLYI
;
A
#
# COMPACT_ATOMS: atom_id res chain seq x y z
N MET A 1 16.30 -4.34 12.93
CA MET A 1 16.77 -3.75 11.65
C MET A 1 16.22 -4.57 10.52
N ASN A 2 15.33 -4.02 9.71
CA ASN A 2 14.70 -4.76 8.60
C ASN A 2 15.47 -4.45 7.31
N THR A 3 16.67 -5.03 7.19
CA THR A 3 17.60 -4.82 6.07
C THR A 3 16.97 -5.11 4.71
N GLU A 4 16.16 -6.17 4.62
CA GLU A 4 15.45 -6.53 3.38
C GLU A 4 14.46 -5.45 2.93
N LEU A 5 13.76 -4.82 3.88
CA LEU A 5 12.84 -3.74 3.58
C LEU A 5 13.58 -2.47 3.14
N LEU A 6 14.68 -2.15 3.79
CA LEU A 6 15.53 -1.02 3.45
C LEU A 6 16.08 -1.14 2.02
N GLU A 7 16.68 -2.29 1.69
CA GLU A 7 17.20 -2.57 0.36
C GLU A 7 16.10 -2.49 -0.72
N ALA A 8 14.91 -3.04 -0.42
CA ALA A 8 13.77 -2.96 -1.34
C ALA A 8 13.33 -1.52 -1.59
N LEU A 9 13.29 -0.67 -0.56
CA LEU A 9 12.93 0.74 -0.69
C LEU A 9 13.98 1.52 -1.51
N GLU A 10 15.27 1.27 -1.30
CA GLU A 10 16.35 1.90 -2.06
C GLU A 10 16.34 1.50 -3.55
N ILE A 11 16.06 0.23 -3.85
CA ILE A 11 15.94 -0.25 -5.23
C ILE A 11 14.75 0.45 -5.91
N LEU A 12 13.61 0.56 -5.23
CA LEU A 12 12.41 1.20 -5.78
C LEU A 12 12.61 2.70 -6.02
N GLU A 13 13.33 3.37 -5.15
CA GLU A 13 13.68 4.78 -5.34
C GLU A 13 14.56 4.98 -6.58
N LYS A 14 15.57 4.11 -6.77
CA LYS A 14 16.49 4.19 -7.92
C LYS A 14 15.87 3.75 -9.24
N GLU A 15 15.12 2.65 -9.25
CA GLU A 15 14.61 2.04 -10.50
C GLU A 15 13.25 2.57 -10.93
N LYS A 16 12.38 2.90 -9.97
CA LYS A 16 10.99 3.29 -10.24
C LYS A 16 10.71 4.76 -9.95
N SER A 17 11.68 5.52 -9.43
CA SER A 17 11.52 6.94 -9.05
C SER A 17 10.37 7.15 -8.05
N ILE A 18 10.12 6.18 -7.19
CA ILE A 18 9.15 6.27 -6.10
C ILE A 18 9.91 6.73 -4.86
N SER A 19 9.57 7.89 -4.32
CA SER A 19 10.27 8.43 -3.15
C SER A 19 10.13 7.49 -1.94
N LYS A 20 11.23 7.29 -1.22
CA LYS A 20 11.28 6.50 0.01
C LYS A 20 10.25 7.02 1.04
N ASP A 21 10.13 8.34 1.17
CA ASP A 21 9.20 8.95 2.12
C ASP A 21 7.74 8.62 1.78
N THR A 22 7.34 8.67 0.52
CA THR A 22 5.99 8.27 0.08
C THR A 22 5.68 6.80 0.40
N LEU A 23 6.68 5.92 0.28
CA LEU A 23 6.52 4.51 0.63
C LEU A 23 6.40 4.31 2.14
N LEU A 24 7.22 5.02 2.93
CA LEU A 24 7.17 4.97 4.39
C LEU A 24 5.84 5.49 4.93
N GLU A 25 5.33 6.62 4.42
CA GLU A 25 4.01 7.13 4.78
C GLU A 25 2.88 6.14 4.45
N ALA A 26 2.93 5.51 3.27
CA ALA A 26 1.92 4.52 2.88
C ALA A 26 1.97 3.27 3.77
N ILE A 27 3.17 2.84 4.17
CA ILE A 27 3.36 1.73 5.12
C ILE A 27 2.80 2.11 6.49
N GLU A 28 3.12 3.31 6.99
CA GLU A 28 2.62 3.83 8.27
C GLU A 28 1.09 3.84 8.31
N GLN A 29 0.43 4.40 7.30
CA GLN A 29 -1.03 4.43 7.20
C GLN A 29 -1.64 3.03 7.18
N SER A 30 -1.02 2.10 6.45
CA SER A 30 -1.46 0.70 6.40
C SER A 30 -1.32 0.00 7.76
N LEU A 31 -0.25 0.29 8.50
CA LEU A 31 -0.03 -0.25 9.84
C LEU A 31 -1.03 0.29 10.85
N ILE A 32 -1.31 1.59 10.82
CA ILE A 32 -2.36 2.21 11.64
C ILE A 32 -3.71 1.54 11.36
N GLN A 33 -4.05 1.33 10.09
CA GLN A 33 -5.31 0.66 9.73
C GLN A 33 -5.35 -0.81 10.19
N ALA A 34 -4.23 -1.52 10.11
CA ALA A 34 -4.13 -2.90 10.60
C ALA A 34 -4.29 -2.95 12.14
N CYS A 35 -3.72 -2.00 12.85
CA CYS A 35 -3.91 -1.86 14.30
C CYS A 35 -5.38 -1.60 14.65
N LYS A 36 -6.04 -0.70 13.92
CA LYS A 36 -7.48 -0.43 14.09
C LYS A 36 -8.32 -1.69 13.94
N ASN A 37 -8.01 -2.50 12.94
CA ASN A 37 -8.75 -3.74 12.70
C ASN A 37 -8.49 -4.82 13.76
N HIS A 38 -7.27 -4.85 14.34
CA HIS A 38 -6.89 -5.88 15.31
C HIS A 38 -7.33 -5.53 16.74
N PHE A 39 -7.24 -4.26 17.12
CA PHE A 39 -7.50 -3.81 18.49
C PHE A 39 -8.89 -3.19 18.70
N GLY A 40 -9.70 -3.06 17.63
CA GLY A 40 -11.12 -2.69 17.67
C GLY A 40 -11.43 -1.22 17.98
N LYS A 41 -10.62 -0.52 18.79
CA LYS A 41 -10.68 0.91 19.06
C LYS A 41 -9.25 1.44 19.06
N ALA A 42 -8.76 1.90 17.93
CA ALA A 42 -7.36 2.26 17.81
C ALA A 42 -7.16 3.70 17.33
N ASP A 43 -8.01 4.61 17.79
CA ASP A 43 -7.76 6.04 17.57
C ASP A 43 -6.58 6.54 18.43
N ASN A 44 -6.15 5.72 19.40
CA ASN A 44 -5.03 5.98 20.29
C ASN A 44 -3.73 5.26 19.89
N VAL A 45 -3.67 4.62 18.72
CA VAL A 45 -2.45 3.92 18.27
C VAL A 45 -1.67 4.80 17.31
N LYS A 46 -0.41 5.04 17.63
CA LYS A 46 0.59 5.68 16.77
C LYS A 46 1.61 4.66 16.30
N VAL A 47 1.94 4.73 15.04
CA VAL A 47 3.03 3.97 14.44
C VAL A 47 4.16 4.94 14.16
N ASN A 48 5.37 4.60 14.55
CA ASN A 48 6.56 5.37 14.23
C ASN A 48 7.50 4.46 13.42
N ILE A 49 7.92 4.95 12.26
CA ILE A 49 8.87 4.24 11.41
C ILE A 49 10.17 5.03 11.39
N ASN A 50 11.26 4.38 11.76
CA ASN A 50 12.58 4.99 11.63
C ASN A 50 13.00 4.95 10.15
N PRO A 51 13.19 6.09 9.48
CA PRO A 51 13.51 6.13 8.05
C PRO A 51 14.89 5.57 7.70
N GLU A 52 15.81 5.49 8.67
CA GLU A 52 17.16 4.98 8.44
C GLU A 52 17.26 3.47 8.63
N THR A 53 16.55 2.91 9.61
CA THR A 53 16.63 1.47 9.95
C THR A 53 15.41 0.67 9.46
N CYS A 54 14.35 1.36 9.03
CA CYS A 54 13.05 0.77 8.73
C CYS A 54 12.47 -0.09 9.85
N ASP A 55 12.87 0.20 11.09
CA ASP A 55 12.27 -0.39 12.27
C ASP A 55 10.96 0.36 12.60
N PHE A 56 9.93 -0.37 12.96
CA PHE A 56 8.65 0.22 13.34
C PHE A 56 8.37 -0.01 14.81
N GLY A 57 8.03 1.08 15.49
CA GLY A 57 7.48 1.07 16.84
C GLY A 57 5.99 1.33 16.78
N VAL A 58 5.21 0.58 17.51
CA VAL A 58 3.79 0.83 17.71
C VAL A 58 3.57 1.24 19.14
N TYR A 59 2.92 2.37 19.31
CA TYR A 59 2.67 2.98 20.60
C TYR A 59 1.18 3.18 20.80
N ALA A 60 0.67 2.79 21.98
CA ALA A 60 -0.65 3.20 22.42
C ALA A 60 -0.53 4.47 23.25
N GLU A 61 -1.22 5.53 22.83
CA GLU A 61 -1.40 6.73 23.65
C GLU A 61 -2.47 6.44 24.69
N LYS A 62 -2.10 6.53 25.98
CA LYS A 62 -3.03 6.36 27.08
C LYS A 62 -3.04 7.59 27.95
N THR A 63 -4.23 8.01 28.33
CA THR A 63 -4.43 9.12 29.27
C THR A 63 -4.22 8.63 30.70
N VAL A 64 -3.45 9.37 31.48
CA VAL A 64 -3.25 9.07 32.90
C VAL A 64 -4.47 9.48 33.70
N VAL A 65 -5.08 8.53 34.41
CA VAL A 65 -6.26 8.72 35.24
C VAL A 65 -6.03 8.19 36.65
N GLU A 66 -6.85 8.62 37.63
CA GLU A 66 -6.81 8.07 38.97
C GLU A 66 -7.41 6.67 39.02
N GLU A 67 -8.58 6.50 38.40
CA GLU A 67 -9.29 5.21 38.26
C GLU A 67 -9.47 4.90 36.77
N VAL A 68 -9.06 3.70 36.34
CA VAL A 68 -9.11 3.24 34.96
C VAL A 68 -10.48 2.70 34.66
N GLU A 69 -11.24 3.37 33.77
CA GLU A 69 -12.51 2.87 33.24
C GLU A 69 -12.32 2.04 31.97
N ASP A 70 -11.49 2.49 31.04
CA ASP A 70 -11.16 1.78 29.82
C ASP A 70 -9.63 1.49 29.73
N PRO A 71 -9.20 0.26 30.03
CA PRO A 71 -7.78 -0.11 29.97
C PRO A 71 -7.10 0.05 28.61
N ILE A 72 -7.87 0.25 27.54
CA ILE A 72 -7.34 0.43 26.16
C ILE A 72 -6.78 1.83 26.01
N VAL A 73 -7.50 2.85 26.50
CA VAL A 73 -7.18 4.27 26.31
C VAL A 73 -6.67 4.98 27.58
N GLU A 74 -6.73 4.30 28.72
CA GLU A 74 -6.37 4.84 30.01
C GLU A 74 -5.29 4.03 30.71
N ILE A 75 -4.54 4.69 31.57
CA ILE A 75 -3.54 4.10 32.47
C ILE A 75 -3.63 4.77 33.85
N SER A 76 -3.52 3.97 34.91
CA SER A 76 -3.50 4.52 36.26
C SER A 76 -2.24 5.32 36.52
N LEU A 77 -2.34 6.36 37.35
CA LEU A 77 -1.23 7.21 37.76
C LEU A 77 -0.07 6.37 38.36
N ALA A 78 -0.40 5.32 39.10
CA ALA A 78 0.60 4.43 39.70
C ALA A 78 1.45 3.73 38.61
N ASN A 79 0.82 3.23 37.55
CA ASN A 79 1.51 2.57 36.45
C ASN A 79 2.25 3.58 35.55
N ALA A 80 1.70 4.78 35.34
CA ALA A 80 2.36 5.84 34.60
C ALA A 80 3.64 6.29 35.30
N LYS A 81 3.64 6.42 36.62
CA LYS A 81 4.82 6.76 37.43
C LYS A 81 5.90 5.68 37.47
N MET A 82 5.56 4.44 37.16
CA MET A 82 6.57 3.37 36.95
C MET A 82 7.36 3.55 35.65
N ILE A 83 6.79 4.25 34.68
CA ILE A 83 7.44 4.55 33.39
C ILE A 83 8.29 5.81 33.53
N ASP A 84 7.70 6.89 34.01
CA ASP A 84 8.41 8.13 34.38
C ASP A 84 7.69 8.79 35.58
N SER A 85 8.46 9.12 36.59
CA SER A 85 7.97 9.75 37.85
C SER A 85 7.35 11.14 37.67
N LYS A 86 7.52 11.75 36.49
CA LYS A 86 7.03 13.11 36.16
C LYS A 86 5.57 13.15 35.71
N TYR A 87 4.96 11.99 35.35
CA TYR A 87 3.61 11.97 34.87
C TYR A 87 2.60 12.36 35.95
N GLU A 88 1.63 13.18 35.54
CA GLU A 88 0.50 13.65 36.32
C GLU A 88 -0.83 13.18 35.71
N VAL A 89 -1.93 13.30 36.47
CA VAL A 89 -3.28 12.97 35.97
C VAL A 89 -3.64 13.92 34.84
N GLY A 90 -4.09 13.38 33.70
CA GLY A 90 -4.39 14.10 32.48
C GLY A 90 -3.26 14.07 31.43
N ASP A 91 -2.09 13.62 31.78
CA ASP A 91 -0.98 13.47 30.83
C ASP A 91 -1.23 12.31 29.84
N ILE A 92 -0.58 12.39 28.69
CA ILE A 92 -0.62 11.33 27.66
C ILE A 92 0.71 10.55 27.74
N VAL A 93 0.59 9.24 27.95
CA VAL A 93 1.72 8.32 27.99
C VAL A 93 1.72 7.45 26.75
N ASN A 94 2.88 7.40 26.06
CA ASN A 94 3.10 6.51 24.93
C ASN A 94 3.67 5.17 25.43
N ILE A 95 2.86 4.12 25.32
CA ILE A 95 3.23 2.77 25.72
C ILE A 95 3.57 1.94 24.48
N GLU A 96 4.80 1.47 24.39
CA GLU A 96 5.24 0.62 23.29
C GLU A 96 4.55 -0.75 23.35
N ILE A 97 3.85 -1.11 22.27
CA ILE A 97 3.20 -2.41 22.14
C ILE A 97 4.22 -3.41 21.56
N LYS A 98 4.88 -4.16 22.44
CA LYS A 98 5.82 -5.22 22.05
C LYS A 98 5.08 -6.53 21.81
N SER A 99 4.64 -6.77 20.56
CA SER A 99 4.03 -8.05 20.17
C SER A 99 4.79 -8.66 19.01
N LYS A 100 5.25 -9.92 19.19
CA LYS A 100 5.85 -10.70 18.08
C LYS A 100 4.86 -10.93 16.94
N GLU A 101 3.59 -11.02 17.25
CA GLU A 101 2.50 -11.18 16.31
C GLU A 101 2.33 -9.92 15.47
N PHE A 102 2.42 -8.75 16.10
CA PHE A 102 2.37 -7.47 15.41
C PHE A 102 3.53 -7.30 14.43
N GLY A 103 4.74 -7.70 14.78
CA GLY A 103 5.90 -7.65 13.88
C GLY A 103 5.68 -8.42 12.56
N ARG A 104 5.00 -9.57 12.61
CA ARG A 104 4.64 -10.34 11.41
C ARG A 104 3.57 -9.63 10.57
N ILE A 105 2.52 -9.12 11.20
CA ILE A 105 1.45 -8.37 10.54
C ILE A 105 2.03 -7.12 9.88
N ALA A 106 2.89 -6.38 10.58
CA ALA A 106 3.54 -5.19 10.08
C ALA A 106 4.41 -5.47 8.84
N THR A 107 5.25 -6.50 8.89
CA THR A 107 6.10 -6.89 7.75
C THR A 107 5.27 -7.30 6.54
N GLN A 108 4.21 -8.09 6.75
CA GLN A 108 3.33 -8.52 5.66
C GLN A 108 2.57 -7.34 5.03
N ASN A 109 2.07 -6.41 5.86
CA ASN A 109 1.38 -5.21 5.37
C ASN A 109 2.33 -4.28 4.61
N ALA A 110 3.54 -4.05 5.13
CA ALA A 110 4.55 -3.26 4.44
C ALA A 110 4.84 -3.83 3.04
N LYS A 111 5.03 -5.15 2.93
CA LYS A 111 5.23 -5.83 1.65
C LYS A 111 4.05 -5.62 0.69
N ASN A 112 2.81 -5.76 1.18
CA ASN A 112 1.62 -5.58 0.36
C ASN A 112 1.48 -4.13 -0.13
N VAL A 113 1.75 -3.14 0.72
CA VAL A 113 1.72 -1.71 0.37
C VAL A 113 2.76 -1.39 -0.70
N ILE A 114 3.98 -1.90 -0.56
CA ILE A 114 5.04 -1.73 -1.55
C ILE A 114 4.60 -2.29 -2.91
N LEU A 115 4.09 -3.52 -2.93
CA LEU A 115 3.59 -4.14 -4.17
C LEU A 115 2.43 -3.36 -4.79
N GLN A 116 1.55 -2.81 -3.97
CA GLN A 116 0.46 -1.96 -4.44
C GLN A 116 0.99 -0.66 -5.06
N LYS A 117 1.95 0.01 -4.41
CA LYS A 117 2.56 1.24 -4.93
C LYS A 117 3.31 1.01 -6.24
N ILE A 118 4.04 -0.10 -6.37
CA ILE A 118 4.66 -0.49 -7.63
C ILE A 118 3.61 -0.60 -8.75
N ARG A 119 2.51 -1.31 -8.49
CA ARG A 119 1.44 -1.46 -9.48
C ARG A 119 0.76 -0.14 -9.84
N GLU A 120 0.59 0.76 -8.88
CA GLU A 120 0.05 2.11 -9.11
C GLU A 120 0.96 2.92 -10.03
N GLU A 121 2.27 2.92 -9.79
CA GLU A 121 3.23 3.62 -10.64
C GLU A 121 3.36 2.99 -12.03
N GLU A 122 3.37 1.67 -12.14
CA GLU A 122 3.32 0.99 -13.44
C GLU A 122 2.06 1.36 -14.23
N ARG A 123 0.90 1.45 -13.56
CA ARG A 123 -0.33 1.93 -14.20
C ARG A 123 -0.22 3.38 -14.68
N LYS A 124 0.37 4.27 -13.89
CA LYS A 124 0.59 5.67 -14.30
C LYS A 124 1.48 5.77 -15.54
N VAL A 125 2.57 5.01 -15.57
CA VAL A 125 3.47 4.96 -16.74
C VAL A 125 2.72 4.48 -17.99
N ILE A 126 1.95 3.39 -17.88
CA ILE A 126 1.13 2.86 -18.97
C ILE A 126 0.08 3.90 -19.39
N TYR A 127 -0.65 4.46 -18.42
CA TYR A 127 -1.66 5.48 -18.69
C TYR A 127 -1.08 6.66 -19.46
N ASN A 128 0.01 7.25 -18.98
CA ASN A 128 0.67 8.38 -19.63
C ASN A 128 1.15 8.05 -21.05
N GLN A 129 1.63 6.83 -21.27
CA GLN A 129 2.06 6.37 -22.58
C GLN A 129 0.91 6.27 -23.60
N TYR A 130 -0.27 5.84 -23.15
CA TYR A 130 -1.42 5.64 -24.04
C TYR A 130 -2.38 6.81 -24.05
N TYR A 131 -2.39 7.66 -23.04
CA TYR A 131 -3.19 8.88 -23.00
C TYR A 131 -2.93 9.81 -24.19
N GLY A 132 -1.64 9.98 -24.57
CA GLY A 132 -1.26 10.75 -25.76
C GLY A 132 -1.62 10.10 -27.09
N LYS A 133 -2.10 8.84 -27.07
CA LYS A 133 -2.54 8.08 -28.26
C LYS A 133 -4.05 7.91 -28.31
N GLU A 134 -4.77 8.53 -27.39
CA GLU A 134 -6.24 8.60 -27.46
C GLU A 134 -6.66 9.25 -28.77
N LYS A 135 -7.61 8.67 -29.44
CA LYS A 135 -8.07 9.06 -30.80
C LYS A 135 -7.06 8.81 -31.92
N ASP A 136 -6.06 7.99 -31.68
CA ASP A 136 -5.08 7.57 -32.68
C ASP A 136 -5.25 6.10 -33.08
N VAL A 137 -4.68 5.73 -34.22
CA VAL A 137 -4.66 4.34 -34.69
C VAL A 137 -3.34 3.70 -34.23
N VAL A 138 -3.47 2.66 -33.42
CA VAL A 138 -2.34 1.86 -32.95
C VAL A 138 -2.38 0.46 -33.54
N THR A 139 -1.21 -0.18 -33.64
CA THR A 139 -1.12 -1.58 -34.06
C THR A 139 -1.04 -2.46 -32.82
N GLY A 140 -1.94 -3.43 -32.74
CA GLY A 140 -1.95 -4.47 -31.69
C GLY A 140 -1.80 -5.87 -32.27
N ILE A 141 -1.47 -6.81 -31.41
CA ILE A 141 -1.35 -8.25 -31.74
C ILE A 141 -2.45 -8.99 -31.00
N VAL A 142 -3.28 -9.72 -31.74
CA VAL A 142 -4.32 -10.57 -31.17
C VAL A 142 -3.66 -11.69 -30.35
N GLN A 143 -3.94 -11.76 -29.06
CA GLN A 143 -3.40 -12.80 -28.18
C GLN A 143 -4.32 -14.02 -28.15
N ARG A 144 -5.58 -13.78 -27.83
CA ARG A 144 -6.57 -14.85 -27.65
C ARG A 144 -8.00 -14.36 -27.85
N ASN A 145 -8.85 -15.28 -28.21
CA ASN A 145 -10.29 -15.07 -28.21
C ASN A 145 -10.87 -15.32 -26.82
N LEU A 146 -11.66 -14.41 -26.31
CA LEU A 146 -12.36 -14.46 -25.03
C LEU A 146 -13.88 -14.66 -25.23
N GLY A 147 -14.27 -15.56 -26.13
CA GLY A 147 -15.64 -15.77 -26.50
C GLY A 147 -16.07 -14.76 -27.56
N LYS A 148 -16.79 -13.70 -27.17
CA LYS A 148 -17.23 -12.63 -28.08
C LYS A 148 -16.20 -11.48 -28.18
N ASN A 149 -15.20 -11.44 -27.30
CA ASN A 149 -14.20 -10.41 -27.23
C ASN A 149 -12.82 -10.95 -27.62
N TYR A 150 -11.90 -10.06 -27.99
CA TYR A 150 -10.51 -10.43 -28.25
C TYR A 150 -9.57 -9.69 -27.28
N SER A 151 -8.59 -10.41 -26.74
CA SER A 151 -7.48 -9.81 -26.02
C SER A 151 -6.40 -9.43 -27.03
N ILE A 152 -6.02 -8.15 -27.00
CA ILE A 152 -5.05 -7.54 -27.93
C ILE A 152 -3.88 -7.01 -27.15
N ASN A 153 -2.68 -7.43 -27.50
CA ASN A 153 -1.47 -6.89 -26.94
C ASN A 153 -1.02 -5.63 -27.69
N LEU A 154 -0.89 -4.53 -26.98
CA LEU A 154 -0.43 -3.24 -27.50
C LEU A 154 1.07 -2.99 -27.23
N GLY A 155 1.79 -4.00 -26.70
CA GLY A 155 3.18 -3.95 -26.31
C GLY A 155 3.35 -3.89 -24.79
N LYS A 156 3.04 -2.77 -24.14
CA LYS A 156 3.15 -2.63 -22.68
C LYS A 156 1.82 -2.82 -21.93
N ALA A 157 0.71 -2.85 -22.66
CA ALA A 157 -0.62 -3.05 -22.10
C ALA A 157 -1.41 -4.02 -22.96
N ASP A 158 -2.31 -4.75 -22.32
CA ASP A 158 -3.30 -5.55 -23.01
C ASP A 158 -4.63 -4.78 -23.04
N ALA A 159 -5.25 -4.74 -24.22
CA ALA A 159 -6.55 -4.16 -24.47
C ALA A 159 -7.58 -5.25 -24.74
N ILE A 160 -8.85 -4.93 -24.54
CA ILE A 160 -9.97 -5.81 -24.87
C ILE A 160 -10.75 -5.17 -26.01
N LEU A 161 -10.79 -5.83 -27.16
CA LEU A 161 -11.67 -5.49 -28.26
C LEU A 161 -13.03 -6.15 -28.02
N THR A 162 -14.01 -5.35 -27.60
CA THR A 162 -15.34 -5.84 -27.28
C THR A 162 -16.14 -6.13 -28.55
N GLU A 163 -17.17 -7.00 -28.47
CA GLU A 163 -18.05 -7.37 -29.59
C GLU A 163 -18.64 -6.14 -30.29
N ASN A 164 -18.98 -5.10 -29.52
CA ASN A 164 -19.62 -3.89 -30.07
C ASN A 164 -18.67 -3.01 -30.89
N GLU A 165 -17.37 -3.12 -30.66
CA GLU A 165 -16.32 -2.34 -31.33
C GLU A 165 -15.68 -3.12 -32.51
N GLN A 166 -16.12 -4.34 -32.72
CA GLN A 166 -15.66 -5.18 -33.84
C GLN A 166 -16.44 -4.88 -35.13
N VAL A 167 -15.74 -4.94 -36.26
CA VAL A 167 -16.39 -4.88 -37.55
C VAL A 167 -17.14 -6.20 -37.79
N LYS A 168 -18.42 -6.12 -38.14
CA LYS A 168 -19.27 -7.29 -38.35
C LYS A 168 -18.72 -8.16 -39.48
N GLY A 169 -18.49 -9.43 -39.15
CA GLY A 169 -17.99 -10.43 -40.10
C GLY A 169 -16.45 -10.61 -40.09
N GLU A 170 -15.70 -9.80 -39.33
CA GLU A 170 -14.29 -10.03 -39.14
C GLU A 170 -14.04 -11.08 -38.05
N VAL A 171 -13.08 -11.98 -38.32
CA VAL A 171 -12.64 -13.02 -37.38
C VAL A 171 -11.14 -12.94 -37.30
N PHE A 172 -10.63 -12.63 -36.12
CA PHE A 172 -9.21 -12.47 -35.88
C PHE A 172 -8.59 -13.77 -35.34
N ARG A 173 -7.40 -14.08 -35.85
CA ARG A 173 -6.61 -15.24 -35.39
C ARG A 173 -5.58 -14.84 -34.36
N PRO A 174 -5.22 -15.72 -33.42
CA PRO A 174 -4.08 -15.48 -32.52
C PRO A 174 -2.81 -15.14 -33.30
N THR A 175 -2.02 -14.19 -32.80
CA THR A 175 -0.80 -13.64 -33.40
C THR A 175 -1.00 -12.72 -34.60
N GLU A 176 -2.21 -12.50 -35.03
CA GLU A 176 -2.53 -11.55 -36.10
C GLU A 176 -2.29 -10.11 -35.66
N ARG A 177 -1.74 -9.29 -36.56
CA ARG A 177 -1.55 -7.84 -36.31
C ARG A 177 -2.72 -7.07 -36.87
N ILE A 178 -3.37 -6.31 -36.04
CA ILE A 178 -4.51 -5.49 -36.43
C ILE A 178 -4.29 -4.03 -36.04
N LYS A 179 -4.91 -3.12 -36.78
CA LYS A 179 -4.96 -1.70 -36.46
C LYS A 179 -6.22 -1.41 -35.65
N LEU A 180 -6.04 -0.72 -34.55
CA LEU A 180 -7.08 -0.39 -33.60
C LEU A 180 -7.13 1.10 -33.37
N TYR A 181 -8.31 1.64 -33.30
CA TYR A 181 -8.54 3.01 -32.85
C TYR A 181 -8.69 2.99 -31.32
N ILE A 182 -7.96 3.83 -30.60
CA ILE A 182 -8.02 3.93 -29.14
C ILE A 182 -8.85 5.14 -28.72
#